data_6375fa183b7a82cb9ec7ad6e0628fefe
#
_entry.id   6375fa183b7a82cb9ec7ad6e0628fefe
#
_cell.length_a   1.000
_cell.length_b   1.000
_cell.length_c   1.000
_cell.angle_alpha   90.00
_cell.angle_beta   90.00
_cell.angle_gamma   90.00
#
_symmetry.space_group_name_H-M   'P 1'
#
loop_
_entity.id
_entity.type
_entity.pdbx_description
1 polymer ?
#
loop_
_entity_poly.entity_id
_entity_poly.type
_entity_poly.pdbx_seq_one_letter_code
_entity_poly.pdbx_strand_id
1 'polypeptide(L)'
;MKKEKGLIVLLDGLKDPHNLGAIIRTCECAGADGLVYKKHNSVHLNDTVAKVACGALEYVKVAEVTNMVNTIKELKDNGYWVVGTDGSGNDLYNKIDYNMNVALVIGSDGEGMSRLVKEEFDFIVKMPMKGHINSLNASVAAGIMIFNILDKRGE
;
A
#
# COMPACT_ATOMS: atom_id res chain seq x y z
N MET A 1 -21.54 -10.12 3.25
CA MET A 1 -20.84 -10.66 4.41
C MET A 1 -19.99 -9.56 5.04
N LYS A 2 -20.07 -9.40 6.34
CA LYS A 2 -19.31 -8.38 7.03
C LYS A 2 -17.82 -8.75 7.04
N LYS A 3 -16.98 -7.81 6.63
CA LYS A 3 -15.55 -7.99 6.62
C LYS A 3 -15.01 -7.92 8.05
N GLU A 4 -14.32 -8.94 8.48
CA GLU A 4 -13.81 -9.01 9.85
C GLU A 4 -12.55 -8.20 10.07
N LYS A 5 -11.74 -8.00 9.01
CA LYS A 5 -10.44 -7.34 9.11
C LYS A 5 -10.28 -6.29 8.03
N GLY A 6 -9.77 -5.13 8.44
CA GLY A 6 -9.55 -4.02 7.52
C GLY A 6 -8.26 -4.14 6.74
N LEU A 7 -8.26 -3.46 5.59
CA LEU A 7 -7.06 -3.28 4.77
C LEU A 7 -7.09 -1.87 4.21
N ILE A 8 -6.12 -1.07 4.60
CA ILE A 8 -5.91 0.27 4.07
C ILE A 8 -4.53 0.31 3.43
N VAL A 9 -4.46 0.84 2.22
CA VAL A 9 -3.20 0.96 1.47
C VAL A 9 -2.75 2.41 1.53
N LEU A 10 -1.49 2.63 1.89
CA LEU A 10 -0.90 3.96 1.99
C LEU A 10 0.25 4.07 1.01
N LEU A 11 0.28 5.15 0.25
CA LEU A 11 1.29 5.39 -0.78
C LEU A 11 2.17 6.56 -0.37
N ASP A 12 3.45 6.29 -0.15
CA ASP A 12 4.41 7.29 0.28
C ASP A 12 5.37 7.66 -0.86
N GLY A 13 5.24 8.88 -1.37
CA GLY A 13 6.14 9.40 -2.38
C GLY A 13 5.88 8.94 -3.81
N LEU A 14 4.72 8.39 -4.08
CA LEU A 14 4.36 7.95 -5.43
C LEU A 14 4.15 9.15 -6.34
N LYS A 15 4.79 9.15 -7.51
CA LYS A 15 4.77 10.28 -8.44
C LYS A 15 4.06 10.00 -9.77
N ASP A 16 3.95 8.74 -10.13
CA ASP A 16 3.39 8.35 -11.43
C ASP A 16 1.88 8.15 -11.36
N PRO A 17 1.09 8.93 -12.13
CA PRO A 17 -0.36 8.78 -12.15
C PRO A 17 -0.83 7.40 -12.63
N HIS A 18 -0.08 6.74 -13.50
CA HIS A 18 -0.40 5.37 -13.92
C HIS A 18 -0.32 4.39 -12.76
N ASN A 19 0.71 4.51 -11.92
CA ASN A 19 0.85 3.67 -10.73
C ASN A 19 -0.30 3.92 -9.75
N LEU A 20 -0.65 5.17 -9.51
CA LEU A 20 -1.76 5.50 -8.61
C LEU A 20 -3.06 4.89 -9.11
N GLY A 21 -3.40 5.07 -10.40
CA GLY A 21 -4.60 4.51 -10.98
C GLY A 21 -4.63 2.98 -10.93
N ALA A 22 -3.50 2.33 -11.23
CA ALA A 22 -3.39 0.88 -11.20
C ALA A 22 -3.58 0.34 -9.78
N ILE A 23 -3.02 1.01 -8.78
CA ILE A 23 -3.17 0.59 -7.38
C ILE A 23 -4.62 0.78 -6.90
N ILE A 24 -5.26 1.88 -7.27
CA ILE A 24 -6.68 2.11 -6.96
C ILE A 24 -7.53 0.97 -7.52
N ARG A 25 -7.29 0.60 -8.78
CA ARG A 25 -8.00 -0.51 -9.43
C ARG A 25 -7.79 -1.82 -8.68
N THR A 26 -6.54 -2.11 -8.29
CA THR A 26 -6.20 -3.32 -7.54
C THR A 26 -6.90 -3.32 -6.17
N CYS A 27 -6.93 -2.19 -5.48
CA CYS A 27 -7.62 -2.05 -4.21
C CYS A 27 -9.11 -2.38 -4.33
N GLU A 28 -9.75 -1.90 -5.39
CA GLU A 28 -11.16 -2.20 -5.63
C GLU A 28 -11.36 -3.70 -5.85
N CYS A 29 -10.56 -4.29 -6.73
CA CYS A 29 -10.64 -5.73 -7.03
C CYS A 29 -10.43 -6.60 -5.79
N ALA A 30 -9.59 -6.15 -4.87
CA ALA A 30 -9.27 -6.89 -3.66
C ALA A 30 -10.23 -6.58 -2.49
N GLY A 31 -11.11 -5.60 -2.66
CA GLY A 31 -12.01 -5.20 -1.58
C GLY A 31 -11.33 -4.46 -0.44
N ALA A 32 -10.24 -3.73 -0.71
CA ALA A 32 -9.62 -2.90 0.30
C ALA A 32 -10.57 -1.80 0.77
N ASP A 33 -10.47 -1.41 2.04
CA ASP A 33 -11.36 -0.43 2.63
C ASP A 33 -11.06 1.00 2.17
N GLY A 34 -9.80 1.28 1.85
CA GLY A 34 -9.43 2.60 1.38
C GLY A 34 -7.97 2.68 0.97
N LEU A 35 -7.66 3.80 0.34
CA LEU A 35 -6.30 4.12 -0.09
C LEU A 35 -5.99 5.56 0.31
N VAL A 36 -4.80 5.77 0.86
CA VAL A 36 -4.32 7.09 1.27
C VAL A 36 -3.04 7.38 0.50
N TYR A 37 -2.94 8.57 -0.07
CA TYR A 37 -1.70 9.00 -0.72
C TYR A 37 -1.26 10.36 -0.19
N LYS A 38 0.04 10.62 -0.25
CA LYS A 38 0.62 11.83 0.27
C LYS A 38 0.53 12.96 -0.75
N LYS A 39 0.06 14.13 -0.32
CA LYS A 39 0.11 15.37 -1.09
C LYS A 39 1.56 15.84 -1.21
N HIS A 40 1.81 16.83 -2.02
CA HIS A 40 3.10 17.52 -2.17
C HIS A 40 4.14 16.71 -2.95
N ASN A 41 4.45 17.18 -4.14
CA ASN A 41 5.37 16.55 -5.09
C ASN A 41 4.99 15.11 -5.47
N SER A 42 3.84 14.66 -5.01
CA SER A 42 3.28 13.37 -5.39
C SER A 42 2.25 13.56 -6.49
N VAL A 43 1.80 12.44 -7.04
CA VAL A 43 0.72 12.42 -8.01
C VAL A 43 -0.59 12.88 -7.37
N HIS A 44 -1.46 13.47 -8.18
CA HIS A 44 -2.81 13.86 -7.78
C HIS A 44 -3.84 13.11 -8.60
N LEU A 45 -5.08 13.07 -8.08
CA LEU A 45 -6.19 12.54 -8.86
C LEU A 45 -6.43 13.43 -10.06
N ASN A 46 -6.37 12.85 -11.25
CA ASN A 46 -6.58 13.54 -12.52
C ASN A 46 -7.19 12.58 -13.54
N ASP A 47 -7.38 13.05 -14.76
CA ASP A 47 -8.00 12.26 -15.82
C ASP A 47 -7.20 10.98 -16.14
N THR A 48 -5.87 11.04 -16.08
CA THR A 48 -5.02 9.86 -16.29
C THR A 48 -5.27 8.82 -15.21
N VAL A 49 -5.31 9.23 -13.95
CA VAL A 49 -5.58 8.35 -12.81
C VAL A 49 -6.96 7.70 -12.97
N ALA A 50 -7.98 8.50 -13.25
CA ALA A 50 -9.33 8.00 -13.42
C ALA A 50 -9.44 6.98 -14.55
N LYS A 51 -8.78 7.23 -15.67
CA LYS A 51 -8.77 6.34 -16.83
C LYS A 51 -8.09 5.01 -16.52
N VAL A 52 -6.93 5.05 -15.89
CA VAL A 52 -6.17 3.84 -15.52
C VAL A 52 -6.91 3.04 -14.44
N ALA A 53 -7.58 3.71 -13.53
CA ALA A 53 -8.35 3.06 -12.47
C ALA A 53 -9.61 2.35 -12.98
N CYS A 54 -10.06 2.62 -14.21
CA CYS A 54 -11.20 1.93 -14.84
C CYS A 54 -12.48 1.98 -14.01
N GLY A 55 -12.82 3.15 -13.48
CA GLY A 55 -14.04 3.32 -12.69
C GLY A 55 -13.92 2.92 -11.21
N ALA A 56 -12.78 2.41 -10.78
CA ALA A 56 -12.60 1.98 -9.38
C ALA A 56 -12.76 3.13 -8.38
N LEU A 57 -12.53 4.38 -8.81
CA LEU A 57 -12.71 5.55 -7.94
C LEU A 57 -14.14 5.70 -7.40
N GLU A 58 -15.12 5.10 -8.06
CA GLU A 58 -16.50 5.13 -7.57
C GLU A 58 -16.73 4.19 -6.39
N TYR A 59 -15.85 3.23 -6.18
CA TYR A 59 -16.04 2.16 -5.20
C TYR A 59 -15.00 2.14 -4.10
N VAL A 60 -13.84 2.75 -4.30
CA VAL A 60 -12.76 2.79 -3.31
C VAL A 60 -12.68 4.18 -2.71
N LYS A 61 -12.62 4.26 -1.39
CA LYS A 61 -12.39 5.52 -0.70
C LYS A 61 -10.93 5.91 -0.86
N VAL A 62 -10.68 7.09 -1.43
CA VAL A 62 -9.33 7.59 -1.66
C VAL A 62 -9.19 8.93 -0.94
N ALA A 63 -8.16 9.05 -0.12
CA ALA A 63 -7.88 10.26 0.64
C ALA A 63 -6.47 10.78 0.35
N GLU A 64 -6.37 12.10 0.25
CA GLU A 64 -5.09 12.80 0.11
C GLU A 64 -4.72 13.38 1.48
N VAL A 65 -3.50 13.14 1.94
CA VAL A 65 -3.03 13.65 3.23
C VAL A 65 -1.73 14.43 3.06
N THR A 66 -1.48 15.37 3.97
CA THR A 66 -0.24 16.15 3.97
C THR A 66 0.83 15.53 4.84
N ASN A 67 0.44 14.77 5.85
CA ASN A 67 1.38 14.14 6.79
C ASN A 67 1.09 12.65 6.92
N MET A 68 1.90 11.84 6.25
CA MET A 68 1.73 10.39 6.25
C MET A 68 2.00 9.78 7.63
N VAL A 69 2.98 10.29 8.36
CA VAL A 69 3.32 9.78 9.69
C VAL A 69 2.15 9.95 10.65
N ASN A 70 1.50 11.11 10.64
CA ASN A 70 0.33 11.35 11.49
C ASN A 70 -0.82 10.41 11.13
N THR A 71 -1.04 10.17 9.84
CA THR A 71 -2.07 9.24 9.37
C THR A 71 -1.78 7.83 9.85
N ILE A 72 -0.52 7.40 9.75
CA ILE A 72 -0.11 6.07 10.22
C ILE A 72 -0.34 5.94 11.73
N LYS A 73 0.04 6.94 12.51
CA LYS A 73 -0.17 6.92 13.97
C LYS A 73 -1.65 6.82 14.32
N GLU A 74 -2.49 7.55 13.60
CA GLU A 74 -3.94 7.50 13.80
C GLU A 74 -4.48 6.10 13.49
N LEU A 75 -4.02 5.47 12.45
CA LEU A 75 -4.40 4.09 12.13
C LEU A 75 -3.94 3.11 13.21
N LYS A 76 -2.74 3.27 13.73
CA LYS A 76 -2.24 2.42 14.82
C LYS A 76 -3.12 2.59 16.07
N ASP A 77 -3.52 3.80 16.39
CA ASP A 77 -4.43 4.06 17.50
C ASP A 77 -5.80 3.41 17.32
N ASN A 78 -6.16 3.12 16.07
CA ASN A 78 -7.42 2.45 15.72
C ASN A 78 -7.27 0.95 15.48
N GLY A 79 -6.17 0.38 15.94
CA GLY A 79 -5.97 -1.08 15.91
C GLY A 79 -5.39 -1.64 14.63
N TYR A 80 -4.77 -0.81 13.79
CA TYR A 80 -4.11 -1.27 12.59
C TYR A 80 -2.63 -1.58 12.84
N TRP A 81 -2.16 -2.63 12.22
CA TRP A 81 -0.74 -3.01 12.21
C TRP A 81 -0.12 -2.54 10.90
N VAL A 82 1.02 -1.90 10.98
CA VAL A 82 1.66 -1.25 9.82
C VAL A 82 2.68 -2.21 9.21
N VAL A 83 2.46 -2.53 7.94
CA VAL A 83 3.33 -3.43 7.17
C VAL A 83 3.93 -2.64 6.02
N GLY A 84 5.24 -2.60 5.97
CA GLY A 84 5.97 -1.97 4.86
C GLY A 84 6.86 -2.96 4.15
N THR A 85 7.17 -2.67 2.90
CA THR A 85 8.07 -3.50 2.10
C THR A 85 9.43 -2.83 1.96
N ASP A 86 10.49 -3.56 2.23
CA ASP A 86 11.87 -3.07 2.06
C ASP A 86 12.79 -4.28 1.88
N GLY A 87 13.77 -4.15 0.98
CA GLY A 87 14.76 -5.21 0.75
C GLY A 87 15.57 -5.58 1.98
N SER A 88 15.65 -4.68 2.97
CA SER A 88 16.33 -4.95 4.25
C SER A 88 15.43 -5.60 5.29
N GLY A 89 14.18 -5.94 4.93
CA GLY A 89 13.23 -6.55 5.86
C GLY A 89 13.71 -7.89 6.42
N ASN A 90 13.33 -8.17 7.66
CA ASN A 90 13.71 -9.42 8.34
C ASN A 90 12.79 -10.58 7.96
N ASP A 91 11.53 -10.30 7.62
CA ASP A 91 10.53 -11.31 7.34
C ASP A 91 10.23 -11.37 5.83
N LEU A 92 9.99 -12.58 5.34
CA LEU A 92 9.50 -12.73 3.97
C LEU A 92 8.03 -12.29 3.93
N TYR A 93 7.65 -11.62 2.84
CA TYR A 93 6.31 -11.07 2.66
C TYR A 93 5.19 -12.11 2.80
N ASN A 94 5.47 -13.37 2.47
CA ASN A 94 4.49 -14.46 2.47
C ASN A 94 4.57 -15.35 3.72
N LYS A 95 5.28 -14.93 4.77
CA LYS A 95 5.40 -15.70 6.01
C LYS A 95 4.59 -15.12 7.17
N ILE A 96 3.93 -13.99 6.98
CA ILE A 96 3.03 -13.40 7.97
C ILE A 96 1.60 -13.85 7.64
N ASP A 97 0.81 -14.17 8.65
CA ASP A 97 -0.56 -14.63 8.42
C ASP A 97 -1.55 -13.50 8.12
N TYR A 98 -1.19 -12.26 8.46
CA TYR A 98 -2.01 -11.06 8.25
C TYR A 98 -3.41 -11.13 8.88
N ASN A 99 -3.57 -11.94 9.90
CA ASN A 99 -4.85 -12.12 10.60
C ASN A 99 -5.13 -10.94 11.55
N MET A 100 -5.16 -9.72 11.00
CA MET A 100 -5.23 -8.46 11.74
C MET A 100 -5.68 -7.35 10.80
N ASN A 101 -6.03 -6.18 11.35
CA ASN A 101 -6.23 -5.00 10.52
C ASN A 101 -4.87 -4.52 10.00
N VAL A 102 -4.72 -4.39 8.70
CA VAL A 102 -3.44 -4.07 8.07
C VAL A 102 -3.47 -2.69 7.43
N ALA A 103 -2.48 -1.86 7.75
CA ALA A 103 -2.13 -0.66 7.01
C ALA A 103 -0.88 -0.98 6.20
N LEU A 104 -1.05 -1.20 4.91
CA LEU A 104 0.03 -1.57 3.99
C LEU A 104 0.65 -0.32 3.38
N VAL A 105 1.93 -0.10 3.59
CA VAL A 105 2.63 1.07 3.06
C VAL A 105 3.49 0.66 1.88
N ILE A 106 3.26 1.33 0.74
CA ILE A 106 4.01 1.14 -0.50
C ILE A 106 4.81 2.41 -0.76
N GLY A 107 6.10 2.26 -0.97
CA GLY A 107 6.99 3.38 -1.27
C GLY A 107 7.12 3.63 -2.77
N SER A 108 7.74 4.75 -3.12
CA SER A 108 8.00 5.10 -4.50
C SER A 108 9.14 4.27 -5.09
N ASP A 109 9.11 4.17 -6.42
CA ASP A 109 10.19 3.52 -7.16
C ASP A 109 11.51 4.32 -7.01
N GLY A 110 12.59 3.62 -6.67
CA GLY A 110 13.93 4.17 -6.68
C GLY A 110 14.35 5.00 -5.46
N GLU A 111 13.44 5.74 -4.85
CA GLU A 111 13.75 6.56 -3.68
C GLU A 111 13.40 5.86 -2.36
N GLY A 112 12.53 4.86 -2.44
CA GLY A 112 12.04 4.17 -1.25
C GLY A 112 11.13 5.05 -0.40
N MET A 113 10.91 4.64 0.82
CA MET A 113 10.06 5.36 1.76
C MET A 113 10.89 6.28 2.64
N SER A 114 10.26 7.34 3.15
CA SER A 114 10.95 8.23 4.07
C SER A 114 11.31 7.48 5.37
N ARG A 115 12.39 7.92 6.00
CA ARG A 115 12.86 7.32 7.25
C ARG A 115 11.80 7.40 8.36
N LEU A 116 11.11 8.54 8.45
CA LEU A 116 10.09 8.74 9.48
C LEU A 116 8.91 7.78 9.32
N VAL A 117 8.54 7.49 8.08
CA VAL A 117 7.49 6.51 7.80
C VAL A 117 7.97 5.11 8.20
N LYS A 118 9.20 4.74 7.85
CA LYS A 118 9.77 3.43 8.21
C LYS A 118 9.82 3.20 9.71
N GLU A 119 10.04 4.23 10.50
CA GLU A 119 10.07 4.14 11.95
C GLU A 119 8.72 3.71 12.55
N GLU A 120 7.63 3.86 11.81
CA GLU A 120 6.30 3.48 12.26
C GLU A 120 5.92 2.06 11.89
N PHE A 121 6.74 1.33 11.15
CA PHE A 121 6.41 -0.03 10.71
C PHE A 121 6.44 -1.01 11.88
N ASP A 122 5.37 -1.81 11.97
CA ASP A 122 5.33 -2.96 12.89
C ASP A 122 6.02 -4.17 12.25
N PHE A 123 5.90 -4.31 10.94
CA PHE A 123 6.52 -5.38 10.17
C PHE A 123 7.18 -4.81 8.94
N ILE A 124 8.44 -5.17 8.71
CA ILE A 124 9.15 -4.86 7.48
C ILE A 124 9.35 -6.17 6.74
N VAL A 125 8.68 -6.32 5.61
CA VAL A 125 8.73 -7.56 4.85
C VAL A 125 9.50 -7.35 3.55
N LYS A 126 10.09 -8.41 3.04
CA LYS A 126 10.82 -8.37 1.79
C LYS A 126 10.27 -9.38 0.80
N MET A 127 10.31 -9.01 -0.48
CA MET A 127 10.10 -9.91 -1.61
C MET A 127 11.48 -10.23 -2.19
N PRO A 128 11.95 -11.49 -2.11
CA PRO A 128 13.30 -11.79 -2.60
C PRO A 128 13.41 -11.62 -4.09
N MET A 129 14.41 -10.87 -4.53
CA MET A 129 14.71 -10.64 -5.94
C MET A 129 15.80 -11.63 -6.38
N LYS A 130 15.59 -12.31 -7.48
CA LYS A 130 16.51 -13.34 -7.99
C LYS A 130 17.32 -12.90 -9.21
N GLY A 131 17.00 -11.73 -9.75
CA GLY A 131 17.69 -11.17 -10.90
C GLY A 131 18.70 -10.09 -10.52
N HIS A 132 19.09 -9.29 -11.50
CA HIS A 132 20.02 -8.19 -11.30
C HIS A 132 19.32 -6.90 -10.85
N ILE A 133 18.06 -6.72 -11.22
CA ILE A 133 17.26 -5.59 -10.80
C ILE A 133 16.67 -5.92 -9.43
N ASN A 134 16.78 -4.98 -8.49
CA ASN A 134 16.50 -5.24 -7.10
C ASN A 134 15.16 -4.69 -6.58
N SER A 135 14.31 -4.20 -7.47
CA SER A 135 12.99 -3.70 -7.08
C SER A 135 11.97 -3.93 -8.19
N LEU A 136 10.70 -4.07 -7.79
CA LEU A 136 9.58 -4.15 -8.71
C LEU A 136 8.96 -2.77 -8.88
N ASN A 137 8.22 -2.58 -9.97
CA ASN A 137 7.35 -1.43 -10.14
C ASN A 137 6.38 -1.34 -8.95
N ALA A 138 6.09 -0.14 -8.47
CA ALA A 138 5.28 0.05 -7.28
C ALA A 138 3.89 -0.57 -7.39
N SER A 139 3.22 -0.45 -8.54
CA SER A 139 1.89 -1.03 -8.71
C SER A 139 1.92 -2.55 -8.75
N VAL A 140 2.99 -3.13 -9.30
CA VAL A 140 3.19 -4.58 -9.31
C VAL A 140 3.42 -5.08 -7.88
N ALA A 141 4.32 -4.43 -7.14
CA ALA A 141 4.59 -4.77 -5.75
C ALA A 141 3.32 -4.68 -4.89
N ALA A 142 2.56 -3.61 -5.08
CA ALA A 142 1.30 -3.42 -4.37
C ALA A 142 0.31 -4.55 -4.65
N GLY A 143 0.15 -4.94 -5.91
CA GLY A 143 -0.74 -6.03 -6.30
C GLY A 143 -0.37 -7.35 -5.65
N ILE A 144 0.93 -7.69 -5.68
CA ILE A 144 1.43 -8.92 -5.05
C ILE A 144 1.13 -8.90 -3.55
N MET A 145 1.44 -7.80 -2.87
CA MET A 145 1.22 -7.68 -1.43
C MET A 145 -0.25 -7.74 -1.06
N ILE A 146 -1.10 -6.99 -1.76
CA ILE A 146 -2.53 -6.93 -1.47
C ILE A 146 -3.17 -8.33 -1.59
N PHE A 147 -2.93 -9.03 -2.68
CA PHE A 147 -3.52 -10.36 -2.88
C PHE A 147 -2.86 -11.43 -2.00
N ASN A 148 -1.59 -11.27 -1.65
CA ASN A 148 -0.97 -12.16 -0.68
C ASN A 148 -1.61 -12.01 0.71
N ILE A 149 -1.95 -10.78 1.11
CA ILE A 149 -2.65 -10.54 2.38
C ILE A 149 -4.01 -11.26 2.38
N LEU A 150 -4.77 -11.14 1.29
CA LEU A 150 -6.05 -11.82 1.18
C LEU A 150 -5.89 -13.34 1.23
N ASP A 151 -4.92 -13.87 0.50
CA ASP A 151 -4.64 -15.29 0.47
C ASP A 151 -4.31 -15.83 1.86
N LYS A 152 -3.44 -15.14 2.60
CA LYS A 152 -3.05 -15.55 3.95
C LYS A 152 -4.20 -15.45 4.96
N ARG A 153 -5.18 -14.60 4.70
CA ARG A 153 -6.38 -14.49 5.51
C ARG A 153 -7.45 -15.54 5.17
N GLY A 154 -7.27 -16.24 4.06
CA GLY A 154 -8.28 -17.18 3.55
C GLY A 154 -9.46 -16.50 2.88
N GLU A 155 -9.23 -15.31 2.35
CA GLU A 155 -10.27 -14.52 1.68
C GLU A 155 -10.33 -14.73 0.18
#